data_25fdaba44e71fd8234524ac08b3c7b70
#
_entry.id   25fdaba44e71fd8234524ac08b3c7b70
#
_cell.length_a   1.000
_cell.length_b   1.000
_cell.length_c   1.000
_cell.angle_alpha   90.00
_cell.angle_beta   90.00
_cell.angle_gamma   90.00
#
_symmetry.space_group_name_H-M   'P 1'
#
loop_
_entity.id
_entity.type
_entity.pdbx_description
1 polymer ?
#
loop_
_entity_poly.entity_id
_entity_poly.type
_entity_poly.pdbx_seq_one_letter_code
_entity_poly.pdbx_strand_id
1 'polypeptide(L)'
;MGRPKRRVLALFAQSLTAVTFAACSAAPEQPILSHYFTASRLRDNTTLGAFSTVAFEPDKQGIVNSFSITAVSPERRKALNLKTLAKAQEEARAEDQAFTKRKEEYATQNSDVLQKVVRAGRDAKLKGKEAEVQAAWYKLVDEGVEISRKITNAKRTLAAESGVVDLSVSDPGNPIDLAKVDGELVSKDVTIDADVKLPNGQTRKKTLVVTLQRAELTGDKPRTGRWIVTQIKEASASPATPRS
;
A
#
# COMPACT_ATOMS: atom_id res chain seq x y z
N MET A 1 -63.59 -64.18 9.22
CA MET A 1 -64.04 -62.82 9.61
C MET A 1 -63.14 -62.32 10.72
N GLY A 2 -62.19 -61.49 10.41
CA GLY A 2 -61.23 -60.93 11.40
C GLY A 2 -60.91 -59.50 10.99
N ARG A 3 -61.30 -58.53 11.83
CA ARG A 3 -61.08 -57.12 11.63
C ARG A 3 -59.61 -56.74 12.02
N PRO A 4 -58.87 -55.93 11.25
CA PRO A 4 -57.59 -55.49 11.64
C PRO A 4 -57.66 -54.26 12.59
N LYS A 5 -56.88 -54.31 13.66
CA LYS A 5 -56.72 -53.24 14.61
C LYS A 5 -55.78 -52.13 14.04
N ARG A 6 -56.30 -50.93 13.88
CA ARG A 6 -55.55 -49.75 13.55
C ARG A 6 -54.67 -49.35 14.75
N ARG A 7 -53.32 -49.36 14.59
CA ARG A 7 -52.37 -48.78 15.51
C ARG A 7 -52.13 -47.33 15.08
N VAL A 8 -52.45 -46.36 15.95
CA VAL A 8 -52.16 -44.96 15.82
C VAL A 8 -50.73 -44.76 16.30
N LEU A 9 -49.83 -44.41 15.39
CA LEU A 9 -48.45 -43.99 15.73
C LEU A 9 -48.50 -42.50 16.04
N ALA A 10 -48.28 -42.14 17.28
CA ALA A 10 -48.07 -40.76 17.71
C ALA A 10 -46.61 -40.36 17.39
N LEU A 11 -46.43 -39.44 16.42
CA LEU A 11 -45.16 -38.81 16.10
C LEU A 11 -44.91 -37.68 17.13
N PHE A 12 -44.02 -37.94 18.06
CA PHE A 12 -43.42 -36.89 18.90
C PHE A 12 -42.38 -36.14 18.07
N ALA A 13 -42.71 -34.92 17.60
CA ALA A 13 -41.79 -33.99 17.03
C ALA A 13 -40.97 -33.35 18.18
N GLN A 14 -39.74 -33.84 18.40
CA GLN A 14 -38.76 -33.16 19.27
C GLN A 14 -38.19 -31.99 18.51
N SER A 15 -38.63 -30.78 18.84
CA SER A 15 -38.00 -29.52 18.41
C SER A 15 -36.64 -29.38 19.07
N LEU A 16 -35.58 -29.69 18.34
CA LEU A 16 -34.20 -29.46 18.77
C LEU A 16 -33.89 -27.96 18.59
N THR A 17 -34.04 -27.19 19.66
CA THR A 17 -33.65 -25.77 19.71
C THR A 17 -32.12 -25.70 19.75
N ALA A 18 -31.49 -25.48 18.60
CA ALA A 18 -30.05 -25.21 18.52
C ALA A 18 -29.79 -23.83 19.12
N VAL A 19 -29.37 -23.80 20.37
CA VAL A 19 -28.80 -22.60 21.04
C VAL A 19 -27.42 -22.39 20.45
N THR A 20 -27.32 -21.52 19.45
CA THR A 20 -26.04 -21.02 18.96
C THR A 20 -25.43 -20.16 20.06
N PHE A 21 -24.48 -20.71 20.82
CA PHE A 21 -23.57 -19.91 21.64
C PHE A 21 -22.74 -19.06 20.68
N ALA A 22 -23.12 -17.80 20.50
CA ALA A 22 -22.24 -16.78 19.97
C ALA A 22 -21.12 -16.61 21.01
N ALA A 23 -20.05 -17.40 20.88
CA ALA A 23 -18.82 -17.17 21.61
C ALA A 23 -18.37 -15.77 21.24
N CYS A 24 -18.33 -14.83 22.19
CA CYS A 24 -17.67 -13.54 22.06
C CYS A 24 -16.15 -13.78 21.94
N SER A 25 -15.70 -14.34 20.81
CA SER A 25 -14.30 -14.32 20.45
C SER A 25 -14.00 -12.92 19.97
N ALA A 26 -13.08 -12.23 20.63
CA ALA A 26 -12.59 -10.94 20.18
C ALA A 26 -12.21 -11.07 18.70
N ALA A 27 -12.60 -10.08 17.89
CA ALA A 27 -12.27 -10.08 16.46
C ALA A 27 -10.76 -10.25 16.28
N PRO A 28 -10.29 -11.08 15.34
CA PRO A 28 -8.86 -11.33 15.13
C PRO A 28 -8.05 -10.07 14.81
N GLU A 29 -8.71 -9.00 14.41
CA GLU A 29 -8.12 -7.68 14.16
C GLU A 29 -7.86 -6.88 15.45
N GLN A 30 -8.56 -7.20 16.54
CA GLN A 30 -8.46 -6.46 17.80
C GLN A 30 -7.02 -6.34 18.34
N PRO A 31 -6.20 -7.42 18.38
CA PRO A 31 -4.82 -7.33 18.85
C PRO A 31 -3.95 -6.39 17.97
N ILE A 32 -4.14 -6.43 16.65
CA ILE A 32 -3.39 -5.61 15.70
C ILE A 32 -3.67 -4.13 15.93
N LEU A 33 -4.97 -3.77 16.01
CA LEU A 33 -5.40 -2.39 16.23
C LEU A 33 -5.01 -1.89 17.63
N SER A 34 -5.12 -2.73 18.66
CA SER A 34 -4.68 -2.39 20.02
C SER A 34 -3.19 -2.10 20.08
N HIS A 35 -2.37 -2.92 19.41
CA HIS A 35 -0.93 -2.71 19.32
C HIS A 35 -0.61 -1.40 18.56
N TYR A 36 -1.29 -1.16 17.43
CA TYR A 36 -1.14 0.05 16.63
C TYR A 36 -1.44 1.32 17.44
N PHE A 37 -2.63 1.43 18.03
CA PHE A 37 -3.01 2.63 18.77
C PHE A 37 -2.21 2.81 20.07
N THR A 38 -1.72 1.72 20.67
CA THR A 38 -0.79 1.81 21.82
C THR A 38 0.54 2.40 21.38
N ALA A 39 1.16 1.89 20.32
CA ALA A 39 2.41 2.42 19.78
C ALA A 39 2.27 3.89 19.34
N SER A 40 1.15 4.24 18.66
CA SER A 40 0.83 5.61 18.29
C SER A 40 0.76 6.54 19.51
N ARG A 41 0.01 6.13 20.55
CA ARG A 41 -0.12 6.90 21.79
C ARG A 41 1.22 7.14 22.48
N LEU A 42 2.08 6.13 22.49
CA LEU A 42 3.43 6.20 23.08
C LEU A 42 4.45 6.90 22.16
N ARG A 43 4.06 7.27 20.93
CA ARG A 43 4.95 7.83 19.88
C ARG A 43 6.13 6.90 19.57
N ASP A 44 5.90 5.59 19.69
CA ASP A 44 6.89 4.57 19.35
C ASP A 44 6.93 4.35 17.83
N ASN A 45 7.66 5.25 17.16
CA ASN A 45 7.80 5.21 15.69
C ASN A 45 8.56 3.96 15.21
N THR A 46 9.43 3.39 16.06
CA THR A 46 10.16 2.16 15.74
C THR A 46 9.19 0.99 15.63
N THR A 47 8.35 0.81 16.64
CA THR A 47 7.31 -0.21 16.62
C THR A 47 6.31 0.03 15.50
N LEU A 48 5.81 1.27 15.31
CA LEU A 48 4.89 1.60 14.20
C LEU A 48 5.50 1.26 12.84
N GLY A 49 6.76 1.65 12.59
CA GLY A 49 7.46 1.38 11.34
C GLY A 49 7.64 -0.12 11.04
N ALA A 50 7.53 -1.00 12.03
CA ALA A 50 7.65 -2.43 11.84
C ALA A 50 6.38 -3.08 11.26
N PHE A 51 5.19 -2.49 11.42
CA PHE A 51 3.92 -3.08 10.96
C PHE A 51 2.89 -2.07 10.45
N SER A 52 3.34 -0.86 10.11
CA SER A 52 2.46 0.17 9.54
C SER A 52 3.19 1.05 8.54
N THR A 53 2.49 1.46 7.49
CA THR A 53 2.95 2.48 6.53
C THR A 53 2.40 3.87 6.83
N VAL A 54 1.54 4.00 7.84
CA VAL A 54 0.90 5.24 8.24
C VAL A 54 1.00 5.45 9.75
N ALA A 55 1.07 6.70 10.16
CA ALA A 55 1.02 7.08 11.56
C ALA A 55 -0.31 7.80 11.85
N PHE A 56 -0.94 7.45 12.97
CA PHE A 56 -2.02 8.24 13.57
C PHE A 56 -1.36 9.20 14.57
N GLU A 57 -1.19 10.46 14.12
CA GLU A 57 -0.36 11.44 14.85
C GLU A 57 -1.12 12.06 16.03
N PRO A 58 -0.68 11.84 17.29
CA PRO A 58 -1.35 12.38 18.47
C PRO A 58 -1.54 13.90 18.45
N ASP A 59 -0.57 14.64 17.90
CA ASP A 59 -0.58 16.10 17.88
C ASP A 59 -1.53 16.69 16.81
N LYS A 60 -1.92 15.89 15.81
CA LYS A 60 -2.83 16.31 14.74
C LYS A 60 -4.20 15.67 14.84
N GLN A 61 -4.22 14.36 15.05
CA GLN A 61 -5.44 13.54 14.99
C GLN A 61 -6.00 13.19 16.37
N GLY A 62 -5.16 13.33 17.42
CA GLY A 62 -5.49 12.98 18.80
C GLY A 62 -5.01 11.59 19.20
N ILE A 63 -5.44 11.14 20.36
CA ILE A 63 -5.08 9.86 20.97
C ILE A 63 -6.32 8.99 21.07
N VAL A 64 -6.29 7.80 20.48
CA VAL A 64 -7.33 6.79 20.66
C VAL A 64 -7.16 6.16 22.07
N ASN A 65 -8.13 6.43 22.95
CA ASN A 65 -8.13 5.90 24.32
C ASN A 65 -8.76 4.52 24.38
N SER A 66 -9.88 4.34 23.69
CA SER A 66 -10.61 3.08 23.59
C SER A 66 -11.25 2.97 22.22
N PHE A 67 -11.53 1.78 21.76
CA PHE A 67 -12.26 1.52 20.53
C PHE A 67 -13.02 0.19 20.59
N SER A 68 -14.03 0.08 19.76
CA SER A 68 -14.75 -1.17 19.48
C SER A 68 -14.83 -1.39 17.98
N ILE A 69 -14.61 -2.63 17.52
CA ILE A 69 -14.78 -3.00 16.12
C ILE A 69 -16.28 -3.14 15.85
N THR A 70 -16.77 -2.38 14.87
CA THR A 70 -18.19 -2.38 14.48
C THR A 70 -18.45 -3.14 13.20
N ALA A 71 -17.46 -3.21 12.29
CA ALA A 71 -17.55 -3.99 11.06
C ALA A 71 -16.16 -4.38 10.54
N VAL A 72 -16.11 -5.52 9.84
CA VAL A 72 -14.94 -5.97 9.08
C VAL A 72 -15.41 -6.31 7.67
N SER A 73 -14.80 -5.70 6.64
CA SER A 73 -15.14 -6.00 5.26
C SER A 73 -14.63 -7.38 4.84
N PRO A 74 -15.21 -7.99 3.80
CA PRO A 74 -14.60 -9.14 3.14
C PRO A 74 -13.18 -8.81 2.65
N GLU A 75 -12.33 -9.83 2.58
CA GLU A 75 -10.99 -9.71 2.01
C GLU A 75 -11.07 -9.43 0.50
N ARG A 76 -10.29 -8.46 0.04
CA ARG A 76 -10.07 -8.16 -1.38
C ARG A 76 -8.66 -8.58 -1.74
N ARG A 77 -8.49 -9.20 -2.90
CA ARG A 77 -7.22 -9.73 -3.41
C ARG A 77 -6.82 -8.99 -4.66
N LYS A 78 -5.56 -8.62 -4.77
CA LYS A 78 -4.96 -7.98 -5.93
C LYS A 78 -3.63 -8.66 -6.23
N ALA A 79 -3.43 -9.11 -7.46
CA ALA A 79 -2.15 -9.68 -7.89
C ALA A 79 -1.01 -8.66 -7.71
N LEU A 80 0.13 -9.12 -7.24
CA LEU A 80 1.38 -8.36 -7.17
C LEU A 80 2.02 -8.29 -8.56
N ASN A 81 2.59 -7.14 -8.89
CA ASN A 81 3.29 -6.90 -10.15
C ASN A 81 4.80 -6.68 -9.94
N LEU A 82 5.36 -7.14 -8.83
CA LEU A 82 6.74 -6.85 -8.42
C LEU A 82 7.77 -7.22 -9.48
N LYS A 83 7.65 -8.41 -10.12
CA LYS A 83 8.54 -8.83 -11.20
C LYS A 83 8.51 -7.87 -12.39
N THR A 84 7.31 -7.50 -12.84
CA THR A 84 7.13 -6.57 -13.96
C THR A 84 7.69 -5.19 -13.62
N LEU A 85 7.44 -4.70 -12.42
CA LEU A 85 7.92 -3.40 -11.95
C LEU A 85 9.45 -3.40 -11.76
N ALA A 86 10.04 -4.47 -11.23
CA ALA A 86 11.48 -4.62 -11.12
C ALA A 86 12.16 -4.63 -12.50
N LYS A 87 11.60 -5.37 -13.46
CA LYS A 87 12.08 -5.39 -14.84
C LYS A 87 11.99 -4.01 -15.50
N ALA A 88 10.87 -3.30 -15.34
CA ALA A 88 10.71 -1.95 -15.86
C ALA A 88 11.74 -0.97 -15.26
N GLN A 89 12.09 -1.11 -13.98
CA GLN A 89 13.14 -0.32 -13.34
C GLN A 89 14.52 -0.63 -13.92
N GLU A 90 14.82 -1.90 -14.18
CA GLU A 90 16.08 -2.33 -14.77
C GLU A 90 16.22 -1.81 -16.21
N GLU A 91 15.17 -1.93 -17.03
CA GLU A 91 15.11 -1.41 -18.38
C GLU A 91 15.33 0.12 -18.41
N ALA A 92 14.68 0.85 -17.50
CA ALA A 92 14.87 2.30 -17.40
C ALA A 92 16.30 2.68 -17.01
N ARG A 93 16.97 1.92 -16.15
CA ARG A 93 18.38 2.10 -15.80
C ARG A 93 19.31 1.80 -16.98
N ALA A 94 19.05 0.74 -17.72
CA ALA A 94 19.82 0.40 -18.91
C ALA A 94 19.70 1.49 -19.99
N GLU A 95 18.49 2.05 -20.19
CA GLU A 95 18.25 3.18 -21.07
C GLU A 95 19.07 4.42 -20.67
N ASP A 96 19.12 4.73 -19.37
CA ASP A 96 19.90 5.84 -18.82
C ASP A 96 21.42 5.67 -19.04
N GLN A 97 21.94 4.47 -18.80
CA GLN A 97 23.35 4.17 -19.05
C GLN A 97 23.72 4.34 -20.52
N ALA A 98 22.88 3.82 -21.42
CA ALA A 98 23.08 3.96 -22.87
C ALA A 98 22.99 5.43 -23.31
N PHE A 99 22.03 6.18 -22.74
CA PHE A 99 21.89 7.60 -22.99
C PHE A 99 23.10 8.41 -22.50
N THR A 100 23.55 8.18 -21.27
CA THR A 100 24.72 8.86 -20.68
C THR A 100 25.94 8.68 -21.57
N LYS A 101 26.22 7.45 -22.00
CA LYS A 101 27.33 7.17 -22.91
C LYS A 101 27.21 7.94 -24.22
N ARG A 102 26.04 7.92 -24.86
CA ARG A 102 25.79 8.66 -26.11
C ARG A 102 25.95 10.17 -25.92
N LYS A 103 25.49 10.74 -24.82
CA LYS A 103 25.63 12.16 -24.49
C LYS A 103 27.07 12.57 -24.26
N GLU A 104 27.86 11.72 -23.59
CA GLU A 104 29.29 11.93 -23.36
C GLU A 104 30.09 11.85 -24.67
N GLU A 105 29.79 10.86 -25.52
CA GLU A 105 30.39 10.74 -26.85
C GLU A 105 30.10 11.99 -27.69
N TYR A 106 28.84 12.45 -27.72
CA TYR A 106 28.45 13.67 -28.42
C TYR A 106 29.18 14.91 -27.90
N ALA A 107 29.27 15.06 -26.57
CA ALA A 107 29.96 16.19 -25.94
C ALA A 107 31.46 16.19 -26.24
N THR A 108 32.09 15.02 -26.26
CA THR A 108 33.52 14.88 -26.59
C THR A 108 33.79 15.24 -28.04
N GLN A 109 32.98 14.75 -28.99
CA GLN A 109 33.13 15.00 -30.40
C GLN A 109 32.91 16.47 -30.79
N ASN A 110 32.15 17.21 -30.01
CA ASN A 110 31.78 18.59 -30.28
C ASN A 110 32.27 19.58 -29.24
N SER A 111 33.30 19.21 -28.42
CA SER A 111 33.74 19.94 -27.23
C SER A 111 33.96 21.45 -27.45
N ASP A 112 34.64 21.80 -28.52
CA ASP A 112 35.01 23.21 -28.82
C ASP A 112 33.81 24.09 -29.13
N VAL A 113 32.85 23.52 -29.92
CA VAL A 113 31.64 24.23 -30.31
C VAL A 113 30.62 24.21 -29.15
N LEU A 114 30.54 23.10 -28.41
CA LEU A 114 29.60 22.93 -27.33
C LEU A 114 29.80 23.92 -26.20
N GLN A 115 31.05 24.29 -25.87
CA GLN A 115 31.33 25.34 -24.87
C GLN A 115 30.67 26.67 -25.26
N LYS A 116 30.73 27.05 -26.53
CA LYS A 116 30.10 28.28 -27.01
C LYS A 116 28.58 28.19 -26.98
N VAL A 117 28.05 27.06 -27.42
CA VAL A 117 26.60 26.76 -27.41
C VAL A 117 26.02 26.84 -26.00
N VAL A 118 26.68 26.22 -25.02
CA VAL A 118 26.22 26.22 -23.61
C VAL A 118 26.28 27.64 -23.02
N ARG A 119 27.34 28.43 -23.32
CA ARG A 119 27.44 29.82 -22.88
C ARG A 119 26.37 30.71 -23.52
N ALA A 120 26.06 30.50 -24.81
CA ALA A 120 25.04 31.26 -25.51
C ALA A 120 23.61 30.97 -25.02
N GLY A 121 23.36 29.74 -24.56
CA GLY A 121 22.07 29.29 -24.07
C GLY A 121 21.14 28.76 -25.17
N ARG A 122 20.00 28.24 -24.77
CA ARG A 122 19.02 27.57 -25.64
C ARG A 122 18.42 28.51 -26.68
N ASP A 123 18.12 29.75 -26.32
CA ASP A 123 17.36 30.71 -27.13
C ASP A 123 18.26 31.58 -28.01
N ALA A 124 19.57 31.36 -27.97
CA ALA A 124 20.51 32.11 -28.80
C ALA A 124 20.36 31.76 -30.29
N LYS A 125 20.35 32.77 -31.15
CA LYS A 125 20.26 32.61 -32.62
C LYS A 125 21.64 32.36 -33.20
N LEU A 126 22.15 31.14 -33.04
CA LEU A 126 23.43 30.72 -33.60
C LEU A 126 23.28 30.39 -35.12
N LYS A 127 24.39 30.28 -35.82
CA LYS A 127 24.40 29.98 -37.26
C LYS A 127 25.39 28.86 -37.60
N GLY A 128 25.18 28.20 -38.74
CA GLY A 128 26.06 27.14 -39.22
C GLY A 128 26.19 25.99 -38.21
N LYS A 129 27.42 25.49 -38.05
CA LYS A 129 27.73 24.35 -37.18
C LYS A 129 27.32 24.59 -35.70
N GLU A 130 27.39 25.83 -35.23
CA GLU A 130 26.98 26.13 -33.82
C GLU A 130 25.47 25.97 -33.65
N ALA A 131 24.65 26.32 -34.63
CA ALA A 131 23.20 26.10 -34.60
C ALA A 131 22.84 24.61 -34.65
N GLU A 132 23.54 23.81 -35.48
CA GLU A 132 23.32 22.34 -35.52
C GLU A 132 23.66 21.67 -34.21
N VAL A 133 24.82 22.02 -33.62
CA VAL A 133 25.25 21.50 -32.30
C VAL A 133 24.29 21.94 -31.22
N GLN A 134 23.80 23.19 -31.24
CA GLN A 134 22.81 23.69 -30.33
C GLN A 134 21.53 22.86 -30.37
N ALA A 135 20.97 22.66 -31.53
CA ALA A 135 19.72 21.89 -31.71
C ALA A 135 19.88 20.46 -31.22
N ALA A 136 20.97 19.79 -31.60
CA ALA A 136 21.23 18.40 -31.16
C ALA A 136 21.49 18.29 -29.67
N TRP A 137 22.25 19.22 -29.09
CA TRP A 137 22.54 19.23 -27.66
C TRP A 137 21.29 19.42 -26.81
N TYR A 138 20.44 20.39 -27.15
CA TYR A 138 19.23 20.62 -26.35
C TYR A 138 18.19 19.51 -26.56
N LYS A 139 18.18 18.83 -27.71
CA LYS A 139 17.40 17.59 -27.87
C LYS A 139 17.88 16.49 -26.92
N LEU A 140 19.21 16.32 -26.75
CA LEU A 140 19.76 15.38 -25.78
C LEU A 140 19.43 15.80 -24.31
N VAL A 141 19.42 17.09 -24.02
CA VAL A 141 19.02 17.59 -22.70
C VAL A 141 17.56 17.23 -22.41
N ASP A 142 16.65 17.46 -23.38
CA ASP A 142 15.23 17.16 -23.22
C ASP A 142 15.00 15.64 -23.08
N GLU A 143 15.68 14.83 -23.90
CA GLU A 143 15.64 13.36 -23.79
C GLU A 143 16.10 12.88 -22.41
N GLY A 144 17.17 13.47 -21.87
CA GLY A 144 17.66 13.15 -20.51
C GLY A 144 16.64 13.45 -19.41
N VAL A 145 15.85 14.51 -19.56
CA VAL A 145 14.76 14.84 -18.64
C VAL A 145 13.69 13.74 -18.65
N GLU A 146 13.31 13.27 -19.85
CA GLU A 146 12.28 12.21 -19.97
C GLU A 146 12.78 10.85 -19.42
N ILE A 147 14.04 10.48 -19.66
CA ILE A 147 14.65 9.27 -19.10
C ILE A 147 14.69 9.36 -17.57
N SER A 148 15.10 10.50 -17.03
CA SER A 148 15.13 10.74 -15.58
C SER A 148 13.74 10.60 -14.93
N ARG A 149 12.69 11.07 -15.62
CA ARG A 149 11.30 10.88 -15.21
C ARG A 149 10.88 9.41 -15.23
N LYS A 150 11.25 8.66 -16.27
CA LYS A 150 10.96 7.22 -16.35
C LYS A 150 11.58 6.47 -15.17
N ILE A 151 12.86 6.70 -14.87
CA ILE A 151 13.56 6.07 -13.74
C ILE A 151 12.87 6.40 -12.41
N THR A 152 12.58 7.69 -12.19
CA THR A 152 11.93 8.15 -10.97
C THR A 152 10.55 7.50 -10.79
N ASN A 153 9.76 7.42 -11.87
CA ASN A 153 8.45 6.80 -11.85
C ASN A 153 8.55 5.29 -11.60
N ALA A 154 9.43 4.58 -12.32
CA ALA A 154 9.65 3.14 -12.13
C ALA A 154 10.08 2.82 -10.69
N LYS A 155 11.05 3.57 -10.16
CA LYS A 155 11.52 3.43 -8.78
C LYS A 155 10.39 3.67 -7.77
N ARG A 156 9.60 4.73 -7.95
CA ARG A 156 8.50 5.09 -7.04
C ARG A 156 7.41 4.03 -7.05
N THR A 157 7.03 3.54 -8.23
CA THR A 157 5.97 2.54 -8.36
C THR A 157 6.39 1.20 -7.75
N LEU A 158 7.62 0.76 -8.01
CA LEU A 158 8.16 -0.45 -7.37
C LEU A 158 8.23 -0.28 -5.84
N ALA A 159 8.76 0.84 -5.34
CA ALA A 159 8.86 1.09 -3.90
C ALA A 159 7.50 1.14 -3.20
N ALA A 160 6.47 1.67 -3.86
CA ALA A 160 5.12 1.72 -3.31
C ALA A 160 4.49 0.33 -3.14
N GLU A 161 4.71 -0.58 -4.10
CA GLU A 161 4.20 -1.95 -4.02
C GLU A 161 5.07 -2.82 -3.11
N SER A 162 6.40 -2.73 -3.22
CA SER A 162 7.34 -3.51 -2.40
C SER A 162 7.29 -3.14 -0.93
N GLY A 163 7.08 -1.87 -0.58
CA GLY A 163 7.10 -1.42 0.80
C GLY A 163 6.05 -2.10 1.69
N VAL A 164 4.84 -2.33 1.16
CA VAL A 164 3.79 -3.09 1.86
C VAL A 164 4.18 -4.56 1.99
N VAL A 165 4.72 -5.14 0.91
CA VAL A 165 5.16 -6.55 0.89
C VAL A 165 6.30 -6.75 1.85
N ASP A 166 7.34 -5.90 1.81
CA ASP A 166 8.49 -5.96 2.71
C ASP A 166 8.06 -5.96 4.18
N LEU A 167 7.21 -5.01 4.58
CA LEU A 167 6.71 -4.94 5.95
C LEU A 167 5.90 -6.18 6.35
N SER A 168 5.10 -6.70 5.40
CA SER A 168 4.22 -7.84 5.67
C SER A 168 5.00 -9.14 5.86
N VAL A 169 6.01 -9.42 5.00
CA VAL A 169 6.76 -10.69 4.98
C VAL A 169 8.16 -10.59 5.53
N SER A 170 8.56 -9.42 6.05
CA SER A 170 9.91 -9.18 6.58
C SER A 170 10.33 -10.24 7.59
N ASP A 171 11.45 -10.84 7.28
CA ASP A 171 12.17 -11.79 8.14
C ASP A 171 13.67 -11.54 7.93
N PRO A 172 14.34 -10.87 8.89
CA PRO A 172 15.76 -10.54 8.77
C PRO A 172 16.65 -11.76 8.55
N GLY A 173 16.23 -12.93 9.06
CA GLY A 173 16.97 -14.19 8.91
C GLY A 173 16.80 -14.86 7.54
N ASN A 174 15.82 -14.41 6.74
CA ASN A 174 15.51 -15.00 5.44
C ASN A 174 14.97 -13.94 4.47
N PRO A 175 15.83 -13.06 3.97
CA PRO A 175 15.42 -11.98 3.06
C PRO A 175 14.84 -12.54 1.76
N ILE A 176 13.87 -11.83 1.19
CA ILE A 176 13.18 -12.20 -0.03
C ILE A 176 13.64 -11.29 -1.16
N ASP A 177 14.00 -11.88 -2.29
CA ASP A 177 14.23 -11.15 -3.53
C ASP A 177 12.87 -10.85 -4.19
N LEU A 178 12.34 -9.66 -3.94
CA LEU A 178 11.04 -9.22 -4.45
C LEU A 178 10.95 -9.20 -5.98
N ALA A 179 12.08 -9.11 -6.69
CA ALA A 179 12.11 -9.19 -8.14
C ALA A 179 11.79 -10.60 -8.68
N LYS A 180 11.79 -11.61 -7.81
CA LYS A 180 11.60 -13.02 -8.20
C LYS A 180 10.32 -13.65 -7.66
N VAL A 181 9.53 -12.92 -6.87
CA VAL A 181 8.32 -13.45 -6.26
C VAL A 181 7.06 -13.02 -7.00
N ASP A 182 6.08 -13.91 -7.00
CA ASP A 182 4.70 -13.65 -7.37
C ASP A 182 3.84 -13.76 -6.12
N GLY A 183 2.61 -13.28 -6.21
CA GLY A 183 1.68 -13.39 -5.09
C GLY A 183 0.51 -12.43 -5.21
N GLU A 184 -0.16 -12.24 -4.10
CA GLU A 184 -1.30 -11.36 -3.97
C GLU A 184 -1.15 -10.44 -2.76
N LEU A 185 -1.65 -9.23 -2.89
CA LEU A 185 -1.90 -8.33 -1.79
C LEU A 185 -3.35 -8.51 -1.35
N VAL A 186 -3.53 -9.04 -0.15
CA VAL A 186 -4.84 -9.20 0.49
C VAL A 186 -5.12 -7.99 1.35
N SER A 187 -6.29 -7.40 1.21
CA SER A 187 -6.70 -6.20 1.95
C SER A 187 -8.09 -6.34 2.53
N LYS A 188 -8.33 -5.74 3.69
CA LYS A 188 -9.65 -5.59 4.32
C LYS A 188 -9.74 -4.28 5.08
N ASP A 189 -10.96 -3.79 5.23
CA ASP A 189 -11.25 -2.60 6.02
C ASP A 189 -11.90 -2.99 7.34
N VAL A 190 -11.42 -2.42 8.42
CA VAL A 190 -11.95 -2.59 9.77
C VAL A 190 -12.52 -1.25 10.21
N THR A 191 -13.84 -1.21 10.41
CA THR A 191 -14.53 -0.04 10.95
C THR A 191 -14.54 -0.12 12.47
N ILE A 192 -14.13 0.95 13.12
CA ILE A 192 -14.10 1.05 14.57
C ILE A 192 -14.81 2.33 15.03
N ASP A 193 -15.51 2.25 16.16
CA ASP A 193 -15.92 3.39 16.93
C ASP A 193 -14.90 3.64 18.04
N ALA A 194 -14.31 4.82 18.05
CA ALA A 194 -13.19 5.18 18.90
C ALA A 194 -13.47 6.43 19.74
N ASP A 195 -13.08 6.40 21.02
CA ASP A 195 -13.00 7.59 21.86
C ASP A 195 -11.64 8.24 21.67
N VAL A 196 -11.61 9.38 20.97
CA VAL A 196 -10.39 10.08 20.60
C VAL A 196 -10.24 11.35 21.46
N LYS A 197 -9.16 11.41 22.25
CA LYS A 197 -8.76 12.64 22.96
C LYS A 197 -8.00 13.53 21.97
N LEU A 198 -8.64 14.63 21.58
CA LEU A 198 -8.09 15.62 20.65
C LEU A 198 -6.93 16.42 21.29
N PRO A 199 -6.07 17.10 20.48
CA PRO A 199 -4.99 17.93 20.99
C PRO A 199 -5.41 19.04 21.94
N ASN A 200 -6.65 19.54 21.78
CA ASN A 200 -7.27 20.54 22.67
C ASN A 200 -7.80 19.95 24.00
N GLY A 201 -7.55 18.67 24.29
CA GLY A 201 -7.95 17.96 25.50
C GLY A 201 -9.38 17.41 25.51
N GLN A 202 -10.22 17.75 24.54
CA GLN A 202 -11.58 17.22 24.45
C GLN A 202 -11.59 15.77 23.95
N THR A 203 -12.47 14.95 24.50
CA THR A 203 -12.72 13.60 23.98
C THR A 203 -13.93 13.62 23.06
N ARG A 204 -13.78 13.03 21.89
CA ARG A 204 -14.87 12.87 20.90
C ARG A 204 -14.95 11.43 20.42
N LYS A 205 -16.17 10.98 20.18
CA LYS A 205 -16.40 9.73 19.46
C LYS A 205 -16.15 9.95 17.97
N LYS A 206 -15.35 9.09 17.36
CA LYS A 206 -15.08 9.10 15.92
C LYS A 206 -15.24 7.69 15.39
N THR A 207 -15.85 7.57 14.22
CA THR A 207 -15.84 6.33 13.47
C THR A 207 -14.65 6.37 12.51
N LEU A 208 -13.72 5.42 12.65
CA LEU A 208 -12.53 5.30 11.82
C LEU A 208 -12.61 4.04 10.98
N VAL A 209 -12.14 4.12 9.75
CA VAL A 209 -11.92 2.97 8.86
C VAL A 209 -10.41 2.74 8.75
N VAL A 210 -9.98 1.59 9.23
CA VAL A 210 -8.57 1.16 9.21
C VAL A 210 -8.42 0.09 8.13
N THR A 211 -7.57 0.35 7.12
CA THR A 211 -7.24 -0.64 6.10
C THR A 211 -6.06 -1.46 6.55
N LEU A 212 -6.27 -2.76 6.62
CA LEU A 212 -5.25 -3.78 6.86
C LEU A 212 -4.86 -4.44 5.54
N GLN A 213 -3.56 -4.67 5.35
CA GLN A 213 -3.04 -5.40 4.20
C GLN A 213 -2.02 -6.44 4.64
N ARG A 214 -1.95 -7.55 3.90
CA ARG A 214 -0.88 -8.54 4.00
C ARG A 214 -0.52 -9.06 2.62
N ALA A 215 0.73 -9.48 2.44
CA ALA A 215 1.16 -10.17 1.24
C ALA A 215 0.99 -11.69 1.42
N GLU A 216 0.54 -12.36 0.37
CA GLU A 216 0.55 -13.81 0.24
C GLU A 216 1.41 -14.14 -0.98
N LEU A 217 2.65 -14.58 -0.73
CA LEU A 217 3.61 -14.89 -1.77
C LEU A 217 3.45 -16.33 -2.22
N THR A 218 3.57 -16.53 -3.54
CA THR A 218 3.54 -17.84 -4.20
C THR A 218 4.93 -18.17 -4.80
N GLY A 219 5.15 -19.41 -5.22
CA GLY A 219 6.43 -19.86 -5.80
C GLY A 219 7.05 -20.97 -4.98
N ASP A 220 8.38 -21.14 -5.08
CA ASP A 220 9.13 -22.24 -4.44
C ASP A 220 9.05 -22.23 -2.91
N LYS A 221 8.86 -21.06 -2.31
CA LYS A 221 8.70 -20.87 -0.87
C LYS A 221 7.47 -20.00 -0.60
N PRO A 222 6.26 -20.58 -0.60
CA PRO A 222 5.03 -19.82 -0.29
C PRO A 222 5.14 -19.19 1.10
N ARG A 223 4.71 -17.94 1.23
CA ARG A 223 4.74 -17.24 2.51
C ARG A 223 3.51 -16.34 2.66
N THR A 224 2.80 -16.51 3.77
CA THR A 224 1.75 -15.59 4.20
C THR A 224 2.35 -14.58 5.17
N GLY A 225 2.26 -13.32 4.82
CA GLY A 225 2.74 -12.22 5.64
C GLY A 225 1.79 -11.88 6.79
N ARG A 226 2.27 -11.05 7.70
CA ARG A 226 1.46 -10.46 8.78
C ARG A 226 0.59 -9.33 8.24
N TRP A 227 -0.52 -9.08 8.91
CA TRP A 227 -1.32 -7.89 8.65
C TRP A 227 -0.57 -6.63 9.08
N ILE A 228 -0.59 -5.60 8.23
CA ILE A 228 -0.04 -4.28 8.49
C ILE A 228 -1.12 -3.22 8.31
N VAL A 229 -1.01 -2.11 9.04
CA VAL A 229 -1.91 -0.96 8.91
C VAL A 229 -1.39 -0.08 7.77
N THR A 230 -2.19 0.09 6.71
CA THR A 230 -1.78 0.86 5.53
C THR A 230 -2.57 2.15 5.31
N GLN A 231 -3.71 2.28 5.96
CA GLN A 231 -4.51 3.50 5.89
C GLN A 231 -5.41 3.64 7.11
N ILE A 232 -5.65 4.89 7.54
CA ILE A 232 -6.70 5.24 8.51
C ILE A 232 -7.43 6.46 7.97
N LYS A 233 -8.75 6.37 7.91
CA LYS A 233 -9.63 7.46 7.49
C LYS A 233 -10.74 7.63 8.51
N GLU A 234 -11.17 8.87 8.73
CA GLU A 234 -12.42 9.13 9.41
C GLU A 234 -13.56 8.78 8.45
N ALA A 235 -14.50 7.96 8.89
CA ALA A 235 -15.69 7.67 8.09
C ALA A 235 -16.46 8.97 7.87
N SER A 236 -16.74 9.27 6.61
CA SER A 236 -17.65 10.38 6.31
C SER A 236 -18.97 10.11 7.01
N ALA A 237 -19.45 11.05 7.82
CA ALA A 237 -20.78 10.94 8.40
C ALA A 237 -21.77 10.74 7.25
N SER A 238 -22.39 9.56 7.15
CA SER A 238 -23.51 9.36 6.26
C SER A 238 -24.56 10.41 6.66
N PRO A 239 -25.11 11.20 5.73
CA PRO A 239 -26.17 12.11 6.08
C PRO A 239 -27.26 11.29 6.76
N ALA A 240 -27.57 11.64 8.02
CA ALA A 240 -28.64 11.01 8.77
C ALA A 240 -29.91 11.10 7.94
N THR A 241 -30.46 9.97 7.53
CA THR A 241 -31.78 9.90 6.90
C THR A 241 -32.75 10.52 7.89
N PRO A 242 -33.45 11.62 7.55
CA PRO A 242 -34.42 12.18 8.45
C PRO A 242 -35.47 11.10 8.76
N ARG A 243 -35.64 10.79 10.04
CA ARG A 243 -36.74 9.93 10.48
C ARG A 243 -38.04 10.70 10.21
N SER A 244 -38.82 10.21 9.26
CA SER A 244 -40.19 10.60 8.99
C SER A 244 -41.11 10.11 10.09
#